data_c3a88193fedb735ee5e5356e7029ef01
#
_entry.id   c3a88193fedb735ee5e5356e7029ef01
#
_cell.length_a   1.000
_cell.length_b   1.000
_cell.length_c   1.000
_cell.angle_alpha   90.00
_cell.angle_beta   90.00
_cell.angle_gamma   90.00
#
_symmetry.space_group_name_H-M   'P 1'
#
loop_
_entity.id
_entity.type
_entity.pdbx_description
1 polymer ?
#
loop_
_entity_poly.entity_id
_entity_poly.type
_entity_poly.pdbx_seq_one_letter_code
_entity_poly.pdbx_strand_id
1 'polypeptide(L)'
;MAKKVLFIDRDGTIIKEPEDFQIDSFEKLEFLPNAISNLARIAKEMEFDLVMVSNQDGLGTESFPENTFHPVQDFIIQTLKNEGVHFTDIFIDPSFEHENKETRKPR
;
A
#
# COMPACT_ATOMS: atom_id res chain seq x y z
N MET A 1 -27.89 5.07 1.43
CA MET A 1 -27.11 5.11 0.20
C MET A 1 -25.83 4.29 0.37
N ALA A 2 -25.56 3.43 -0.58
CA ALA A 2 -24.37 2.60 -0.53
C ALA A 2 -23.13 3.43 -0.78
N LYS A 3 -22.09 3.21 0.02
CA LYS A 3 -20.82 3.87 -0.19
C LYS A 3 -20.03 3.15 -1.28
N LYS A 4 -19.30 3.92 -2.05
CA LYS A 4 -18.39 3.37 -3.04
C LYS A 4 -17.03 3.14 -2.39
N VAL A 5 -16.40 2.03 -2.72
CA VAL A 5 -15.08 1.67 -2.20
C VAL A 5 -14.09 1.63 -3.35
N LEU A 6 -12.97 2.30 -3.17
CA LEU A 6 -11.90 2.29 -4.16
C LEU A 6 -10.71 1.55 -3.56
N PHE A 7 -10.34 0.44 -4.19
CA PHE A 7 -9.19 -0.37 -3.79
C PHE A 7 -7.94 0.16 -4.50
N ILE A 8 -6.92 0.45 -3.73
CA ILE A 8 -5.71 1.07 -4.26
C ILE A 8 -4.51 0.19 -3.92
N ASP A 9 -3.77 -0.22 -4.96
CA ASP A 9 -2.51 -0.93 -4.78
C ASP A 9 -1.48 0.01 -4.18
N ARG A 10 -0.63 -0.51 -3.30
CA ARG A 10 0.48 0.23 -2.75
C ARG A 10 1.66 0.23 -3.73
N ASP A 11 2.25 -0.96 -3.94
CA ASP A 11 3.45 -1.09 -4.77
C ASP A 11 3.09 -1.04 -6.26
N GLY A 12 3.76 -0.17 -6.99
CA GLY A 12 3.48 0.01 -8.41
C GLY A 12 2.38 1.02 -8.72
N THR A 13 1.68 1.52 -7.70
CA THR A 13 0.61 2.52 -7.87
C THR A 13 0.88 3.77 -7.04
N ILE A 14 1.16 3.61 -5.75
CA ILE A 14 1.49 4.72 -4.87
C ILE A 14 3.00 4.93 -4.83
N ILE A 15 3.74 3.84 -4.69
CA ILE A 15 5.19 3.86 -4.63
C ILE A 15 5.77 2.95 -5.70
N LYS A 16 7.01 3.22 -6.05
CA LYS A 16 7.73 2.43 -7.03
C LYS A 16 8.01 1.04 -6.46
N GLU A 17 7.78 0.01 -7.26
CA GLU A 17 8.06 -1.36 -6.87
C GLU A 17 9.56 -1.63 -6.99
N PRO A 18 10.23 -2.10 -5.92
CA PRO A 18 11.66 -2.38 -5.98
C PRO A 18 11.95 -3.68 -6.72
N GLU A 19 13.20 -3.86 -7.16
CA GLU A 19 13.59 -5.04 -7.91
C GLU A 19 13.35 -6.34 -7.16
N ASP A 20 13.55 -6.34 -5.85
CA ASP A 20 13.33 -7.53 -5.02
C ASP A 20 11.91 -7.61 -4.44
N PHE A 21 11.03 -6.71 -4.85
CA PHE A 21 9.63 -6.66 -4.42
C PHE A 21 9.44 -6.46 -2.92
N GLN A 22 10.48 -5.99 -2.22
CA GLN A 22 10.40 -5.75 -0.78
C GLN A 22 10.92 -4.36 -0.43
N ILE A 23 10.03 -3.49 0.06
CA ILE A 23 10.43 -2.19 0.59
C ILE A 23 10.76 -2.37 2.06
N ASP A 24 11.97 -2.79 2.33
CA ASP A 24 12.45 -3.08 3.69
C ASP A 24 13.37 -1.99 4.25
N SER A 25 13.46 -0.85 3.57
CA SER A 25 14.23 0.29 4.04
C SER A 25 13.72 1.56 3.39
N PHE A 26 14.01 2.70 4.03
CA PHE A 26 13.64 4.00 3.46
C PHE A 26 14.40 4.33 2.19
N GLU A 27 15.56 3.72 1.98
CA GLU A 27 16.35 3.91 0.76
C GLU A 27 15.61 3.40 -0.47
N LYS A 28 14.80 2.38 -0.31
CA LYS A 28 14.02 1.80 -1.40
C LYS A 28 12.71 2.52 -1.65
N LEU A 29 12.27 3.33 -0.69
CA LEU A 29 10.97 4.01 -0.79
C LEU A 29 11.04 5.18 -1.76
N GLU A 30 10.20 5.13 -2.78
CA GLU A 30 10.09 6.22 -3.75
C GLU A 30 8.64 6.32 -4.20
N PHE A 31 8.02 7.47 -3.95
CA PHE A 31 6.65 7.71 -4.40
C PHE A 31 6.64 7.90 -5.91
N LEU A 32 5.64 7.32 -6.56
CA LEU A 32 5.48 7.51 -8.01
C LEU A 32 5.08 8.96 -8.30
N PRO A 33 5.51 9.49 -9.47
CA PRO A 33 5.14 10.86 -9.85
C PRO A 33 3.64 11.06 -9.81
N ASN A 34 3.21 12.14 -9.17
CA ASN A 34 1.81 12.54 -9.07
C ASN A 34 0.91 11.61 -8.24
N ALA A 35 1.44 10.55 -7.64
CA ALA A 35 0.62 9.62 -6.86
C ALA A 35 -0.03 10.33 -5.67
N ILE A 36 0.75 11.07 -4.91
CA ILE A 36 0.22 11.77 -3.73
C ILE A 36 -0.81 12.82 -4.14
N SER A 37 -0.50 13.62 -5.16
CA SER A 37 -1.41 14.68 -5.60
C SER A 37 -2.70 14.12 -6.20
N ASN A 38 -2.60 13.04 -6.96
CA ASN A 38 -3.79 12.42 -7.54
C ASN A 38 -4.67 11.79 -6.48
N LEU A 39 -4.09 11.12 -5.49
CA LEU A 39 -4.85 10.53 -4.38
C LEU A 39 -5.50 11.60 -3.52
N ALA A 40 -4.79 12.69 -3.24
CA ALA A 40 -5.34 13.81 -2.48
C ALA A 40 -6.54 14.41 -3.22
N ARG A 41 -6.45 14.51 -4.53
CA ARG A 41 -7.54 15.02 -5.36
C ARG A 41 -8.74 14.09 -5.34
N ILE A 42 -8.52 12.79 -5.45
CA ILE A 42 -9.59 11.79 -5.37
C ILE A 42 -10.27 11.86 -4.00
N ALA A 43 -9.48 11.94 -2.94
CA ALA A 43 -10.01 12.01 -1.58
C ALA A 43 -10.84 13.26 -1.35
N LYS A 44 -10.47 14.37 -1.98
CA LYS A 44 -11.15 15.65 -1.82
C LYS A 44 -12.41 15.76 -2.68
N GLU A 45 -12.33 15.30 -3.93
CA GLU A 45 -13.38 15.53 -4.92
C GLU A 45 -14.38 14.39 -5.06
N MET A 46 -14.02 13.19 -4.62
CA MET A 46 -14.85 12.00 -4.81
C MET A 46 -15.24 11.39 -3.48
N GLU A 47 -16.46 10.84 -3.42
CA GLU A 47 -16.99 10.21 -2.22
C GLU A 47 -16.73 8.71 -2.20
N PHE A 48 -15.45 8.35 -2.13
CA PHE A 48 -15.03 6.95 -2.00
C PHE A 48 -14.46 6.68 -0.63
N ASP A 49 -14.74 5.49 -0.10
CA ASP A 49 -13.95 4.94 0.99
C ASP A 49 -12.70 4.35 0.35
N LEU A 50 -11.54 4.80 0.77
CA LEU A 50 -10.28 4.34 0.20
C LEU A 50 -9.74 3.15 1.00
N VAL A 51 -9.40 2.08 0.30
CA VAL A 51 -8.85 0.87 0.91
C VAL A 51 -7.53 0.56 0.22
N MET A 52 -6.46 0.46 1.02
CA MET A 52 -5.16 0.07 0.49
C MET A 52 -5.07 -1.45 0.50
N VAL A 53 -4.59 -2.01 -0.60
CA VAL A 53 -4.34 -3.45 -0.70
C VAL A 53 -2.90 -3.66 -1.16
N SER A 54 -2.23 -4.64 -0.58
CA SER A 54 -0.83 -4.87 -0.88
C SER A 54 -0.46 -6.33 -0.66
N ASN A 55 0.24 -6.91 -1.63
CA ASN A 55 0.88 -8.20 -1.46
C ASN A 55 2.32 -7.96 -1.02
N GLN A 56 2.69 -8.45 0.16
CA GLN A 56 4.03 -8.30 0.71
C GLN A 56 4.63 -9.69 0.92
N ASP A 57 5.10 -10.28 -0.17
CA ASP A 57 5.59 -11.65 -0.18
C ASP A 57 6.70 -11.86 0.85
N GLY A 58 6.49 -12.84 1.72
CA GLY A 58 7.47 -13.20 2.72
C GLY A 58 7.52 -12.32 3.96
N LEU A 59 6.58 -11.37 4.08
CA LEU A 59 6.55 -10.50 5.27
C LEU A 59 6.39 -11.35 6.54
N GLY A 60 7.25 -11.09 7.51
CA GLY A 60 7.29 -11.84 8.76
C GLY A 60 8.30 -12.98 8.76
N THR A 61 8.94 -13.23 7.62
CA THR A 61 10.00 -14.24 7.52
C THR A 61 11.37 -13.58 7.67
N GLU A 62 12.43 -14.40 7.68
CA GLU A 62 13.79 -13.88 7.78
C GLU A 62 14.18 -12.95 6.64
N SER A 63 13.63 -13.20 5.44
CA SER A 63 13.94 -12.38 4.27
C SER A 63 13.26 -11.03 4.31
N PHE A 64 12.16 -10.90 5.07
CA PHE A 64 11.42 -9.66 5.17
C PHE A 64 10.81 -9.51 6.57
N PRO A 65 11.64 -9.19 7.58
CA PRO A 65 11.14 -9.06 8.96
C PRO A 65 10.14 -7.92 9.09
N GLU A 66 9.15 -8.09 9.95
CA GLU A 66 8.13 -7.07 10.16
C GLU A 66 8.71 -5.74 10.66
N ASN A 67 9.80 -5.79 11.44
CA ASN A 67 10.41 -4.56 11.94
C ASN A 67 11.09 -3.72 10.86
N THR A 68 11.28 -4.25 9.67
CA THR A 68 11.76 -3.47 8.53
C THR A 68 10.61 -2.96 7.69
N PHE A 69 9.46 -3.61 7.76
CA PHE A 69 8.27 -3.23 6.99
C PHE A 69 7.49 -2.08 7.64
N HIS A 70 7.18 -2.20 8.93
CA HIS A 70 6.27 -1.28 9.60
C HIS A 70 6.73 0.18 9.61
N PRO A 71 8.00 0.51 9.84
CA PRO A 71 8.40 1.91 9.81
C PRO A 71 8.15 2.58 8.45
N VAL A 72 8.40 1.86 7.36
CA VAL A 72 8.18 2.39 6.01
C VAL A 72 6.68 2.52 5.75
N GLN A 73 5.90 1.50 6.11
CA GLN A 73 4.46 1.51 5.94
C GLN A 73 3.83 2.67 6.71
N ASP A 74 4.24 2.86 7.96
CA ASP A 74 3.73 3.95 8.78
C ASP A 74 4.06 5.31 8.17
N PHE A 75 5.24 5.45 7.60
CA PHE A 75 5.64 6.69 6.94
C PHE A 75 4.76 6.97 5.71
N ILE A 76 4.48 5.94 4.91
CA ILE A 76 3.62 6.08 3.73
C ILE A 76 2.22 6.54 4.16
N ILE A 77 1.64 5.88 5.15
CA ILE A 77 0.30 6.20 5.63
C ILE A 77 0.25 7.62 6.22
N GLN A 78 1.24 7.99 7.03
CA GLN A 78 1.28 9.31 7.63
C GLN A 78 1.46 10.40 6.58
N THR A 79 2.31 10.17 5.59
CA THR A 79 2.52 11.11 4.49
C THR A 79 1.22 11.38 3.75
N LEU A 80 0.49 10.32 3.41
CA LEU A 80 -0.78 10.45 2.71
C LEU A 80 -1.84 11.10 3.60
N LYS A 81 -1.86 10.76 4.88
CA LYS A 81 -2.79 11.36 5.83
C LYS A 81 -2.57 12.87 5.94
N ASN A 82 -1.33 13.31 5.93
CA ASN A 82 -1.00 14.74 5.97
C ASN A 82 -1.55 15.48 4.76
N GLU A 83 -1.74 14.79 3.65
CA GLU A 83 -2.29 15.36 2.43
C GLU A 83 -3.79 15.13 2.28
N GLY A 84 -4.45 14.69 3.35
CA GLY A 84 -5.89 14.47 3.35
C GLY A 84 -6.34 13.12 2.84
N VAL A 85 -5.42 12.19 2.65
CA VAL A 85 -5.75 10.84 2.17
C VAL A 85 -5.83 9.89 3.36
N HIS A 86 -7.05 9.47 3.69
CA HIS A 86 -7.31 8.57 4.82
C HIS A 86 -7.83 7.25 4.29
N PHE A 87 -7.17 6.16 4.67
CA PHE A 87 -7.63 4.83 4.29
C PHE A 87 -8.58 4.30 5.35
N THR A 88 -9.76 3.88 4.90
CA THR A 88 -10.75 3.27 5.78
C THR A 88 -10.24 1.92 6.28
N ASP A 89 -9.50 1.20 5.43
CA ASP A 89 -8.94 -0.08 5.79
C ASP A 89 -7.68 -0.34 4.98
N ILE A 90 -6.84 -1.24 5.48
CA ILE A 90 -5.57 -1.60 4.85
C ILE A 90 -5.43 -3.11 4.93
N PHE A 91 -5.31 -3.76 3.77
CA PHE A 91 -5.15 -5.21 3.69
C PHE A 91 -3.74 -5.54 3.19
N ILE A 92 -2.97 -6.22 4.02
CA ILE A 92 -1.62 -6.65 3.69
C ILE A 92 -1.60 -8.18 3.68
N ASP A 93 -1.27 -8.77 2.55
CA ASP A 93 -1.15 -10.22 2.43
C ASP A 93 0.33 -10.62 2.41
N PRO A 94 0.82 -11.31 3.44
CA PRO A 94 2.23 -11.69 3.52
C PRO A 94 2.56 -13.00 2.80
N SER A 95 1.55 -13.68 2.22
CA SER A 95 1.78 -14.97 1.59
C SER A 95 2.58 -14.83 0.31
N PHE A 96 3.28 -15.91 -0.06
CA PHE A 96 3.95 -15.98 -1.36
C PHE A 96 2.93 -16.28 -2.44
N GLU A 97 3.26 -15.89 -3.66
CA GLU A 97 2.35 -16.05 -4.80
C GLU A 97 1.88 -17.50 -4.99
N HIS A 98 2.78 -18.45 -4.79
CA HIS A 98 2.43 -19.87 -4.96
C HIS A 98 1.44 -20.40 -3.92
N GLU A 99 1.22 -19.68 -2.83
CA GLU A 99 0.25 -20.07 -1.81
C GLU A 99 -1.19 -19.75 -2.22
N ASN A 100 -1.36 -18.81 -3.15
CA ASN A 100 -2.64 -18.46 -3.74
C ASN A 100 -3.79 -18.26 -2.73
N LYS A 101 -3.57 -17.44 -1.72
CA LYS A 101 -4.59 -17.17 -0.72
C LYS A 101 -5.62 -16.17 -1.24
N GLU A 102 -6.84 -16.21 -0.69
CA GLU A 102 -7.92 -15.34 -1.12
C GLU A 102 -7.61 -13.85 -0.96
N THR A 103 -6.84 -13.49 0.04
CA THR A 103 -6.50 -12.09 0.30
C THR A 103 -5.44 -11.57 -0.64
N ARG A 104 -4.76 -12.46 -1.37
CA ARG A 104 -3.69 -12.07 -2.26
C ARG A 104 -4.24 -11.54 -3.58
N LYS A 105 -3.64 -10.48 -4.07
CA LYS A 105 -3.98 -9.88 -5.36
C LYS A 105 -2.78 -9.95 -6.31
N PRO A 106 -3.00 -9.93 -7.64
CA PRO A 106 -4.31 -10.13 -8.28
C PRO A 106 -4.76 -11.56 -8.14
N ARG A 107 -6.03 -11.77 -8.22
CA ARG A 107 -6.61 -13.12 -8.09
C ARG A 107 -6.91 -13.71 -9.45
#